data_cd04b51e1432643f5e1139b15697a6dd
#
_entry.id   cd04b51e1432643f5e1139b15697a6dd
#
_cell.length_a   1.000
_cell.length_b   1.000
_cell.length_c   1.000
_cell.angle_alpha   90.00
_cell.angle_beta   90.00
_cell.angle_gamma   90.00
#
_symmetry.space_group_name_H-M   'P 1'
#
loop_
_entity.id
_entity.type
_entity.pdbx_description
1 polymer ?
#
loop_
_entity_poly.entity_id
_entity_poly.type
_entity_poly.pdbx_seq_one_letter_code
_entity_poly.pdbx_strand_id
1 'polypeptide(L)'
;MRSLVLEPVGTAMIFYGLVLFMFAWQLFGKADAKATGFVVAGSGFIGLIMGLFAYIGLGLALPGTLVIIFAVTFVMAGIWNIRGLEPKTLAYFLLYLGVADAIYAIYFAMVQLFIFSAFCWAWFLVYALFVLALLTGKPVYAAAARYWCLVCSFATLLVPGFLLVAEVVFG
;
A
#
# COMPACT_ATOMS: atom_id res chain seq x y z
N MET A 1 24.01 -8.36 13.19
CA MET A 1 24.26 -7.51 12.00
C MET A 1 23.27 -7.73 10.85
N ARG A 2 22.25 -8.60 10.96
CA ARG A 2 21.26 -8.84 9.90
C ARG A 2 19.95 -8.04 10.05
N SER A 3 19.73 -7.37 11.17
CA SER A 3 18.48 -6.70 11.53
C SER A 3 18.26 -5.35 10.82
N LEU A 4 19.30 -4.55 10.65
CA LEU A 4 19.24 -3.22 10.01
C LEU A 4 18.75 -3.23 8.53
N VAL A 5 18.61 -4.41 7.92
CA VAL A 5 18.38 -4.55 6.49
C VAL A 5 16.92 -4.29 6.12
N LEU A 6 15.95 -4.54 7.00
CA LEU A 6 14.52 -4.40 6.70
C LEU A 6 13.87 -3.13 7.29
N GLU A 7 14.60 -2.33 8.07
CA GLU A 7 14.07 -1.11 8.68
C GLU A 7 13.45 -0.12 7.66
N PRO A 8 14.07 0.15 6.49
CA PRO A 8 13.46 1.04 5.51
C PRO A 8 12.14 0.50 4.97
N VAL A 9 12.04 -0.83 4.80
CA VAL A 9 10.80 -1.49 4.37
C VAL A 9 9.74 -1.37 5.45
N GLY A 10 10.10 -1.63 6.71
CA GLY A 10 9.20 -1.46 7.86
C GLY A 10 8.72 -0.03 8.01
N THR A 11 9.63 0.95 7.87
CA THR A 11 9.27 2.38 7.90
C THR A 11 8.28 2.73 6.80
N ALA A 12 8.51 2.28 5.56
CA ALA A 12 7.57 2.50 4.47
C ALA A 12 6.20 1.87 4.76
N MET A 13 6.16 0.65 5.31
CA MET A 13 4.90 -0.02 5.67
C MET A 13 4.09 0.77 6.70
N ILE A 14 4.74 1.39 7.70
CA ILE A 14 4.06 2.25 8.68
C ILE A 14 3.34 3.41 7.98
N PHE A 15 4.03 4.12 7.08
CA PHE A 15 3.42 5.21 6.31
C PHE A 15 2.34 4.74 5.35
N TYR A 16 2.46 3.55 4.76
CA TYR A 16 1.41 2.96 3.92
C TYR A 16 0.18 2.55 4.75
N GLY A 17 0.39 2.12 5.99
CA GLY A 17 -0.70 1.93 6.95
C GLY A 17 -1.49 3.21 7.16
N LEU A 18 -0.81 4.35 7.36
CA LEU A 18 -1.45 5.67 7.44
C LEU A 18 -2.26 5.99 6.18
N VAL A 19 -1.74 5.68 4.99
CA VAL A 19 -2.46 5.90 3.73
C VAL A 19 -3.79 5.15 3.70
N LEU A 20 -3.78 3.84 3.98
CA LEU A 20 -5.00 3.05 3.98
C LEU A 20 -5.98 3.49 5.07
N PHE A 21 -5.47 3.90 6.23
CA PHE A 21 -6.28 4.50 7.29
C PHE A 21 -6.99 5.77 6.79
N MET A 22 -6.29 6.67 6.14
CA MET A 22 -6.86 7.91 5.60
C MET A 22 -7.88 7.65 4.49
N PHE A 23 -7.63 6.71 3.60
CA PHE A 23 -8.61 6.29 2.60
C PHE A 23 -9.89 5.70 3.23
N ALA A 24 -9.75 4.90 4.28
CA ALA A 24 -10.91 4.39 5.00
C ALA A 24 -11.78 5.54 5.54
N TRP A 25 -11.18 6.53 6.22
CA TRP A 25 -11.91 7.67 6.74
C TRP A 25 -12.53 8.56 5.65
N GLN A 26 -11.85 8.73 4.52
CA GLN A 26 -12.42 9.39 3.34
C GLN A 26 -13.66 8.63 2.83
N LEU A 27 -13.59 7.30 2.70
CA LEU A 27 -14.70 6.46 2.26
C LEU A 27 -15.85 6.38 3.28
N PHE A 28 -15.59 6.66 4.57
CA PHE A 28 -16.62 6.88 5.58
C PHE A 28 -17.26 8.28 5.49
N GLY A 29 -16.75 9.17 4.62
CA GLY A 29 -17.19 10.56 4.54
C GLY A 29 -16.76 11.42 5.73
N LYS A 30 -15.73 11.01 6.46
CA LYS A 30 -15.21 11.68 7.65
C LYS A 30 -13.93 12.49 7.40
N ALA A 31 -13.28 12.27 6.26
CA ALA A 31 -12.09 13.01 5.84
C ALA A 31 -12.31 13.61 4.45
N ASP A 32 -11.84 14.84 4.28
CA ASP A 32 -11.87 15.56 3.01
C ASP A 32 -10.91 14.92 2.00
N ALA A 33 -11.34 14.80 0.74
CA ALA A 33 -10.55 14.14 -0.30
C ALA A 33 -9.23 14.86 -0.59
N LYS A 34 -9.25 16.20 -0.65
CA LYS A 34 -8.05 17.00 -0.94
C LYS A 34 -7.05 16.94 0.20
N ALA A 35 -7.53 17.07 1.45
CA ALA A 35 -6.69 16.93 2.64
C ALA A 35 -6.10 15.52 2.75
N THR A 36 -6.91 14.48 2.52
CA THR A 36 -6.43 13.08 2.43
C THR A 36 -5.38 12.95 1.35
N GLY A 37 -5.58 13.57 0.18
CA GLY A 37 -4.63 13.53 -0.92
C GLY A 37 -3.23 14.03 -0.55
N PHE A 38 -3.11 15.10 0.26
CA PHE A 38 -1.82 15.60 0.74
C PHE A 38 -1.13 14.59 1.66
N VAL A 39 -1.87 13.97 2.60
CA VAL A 39 -1.31 12.96 3.50
C VAL A 39 -0.84 11.73 2.71
N VAL A 40 -1.67 11.27 1.78
CA VAL A 40 -1.40 10.11 0.93
C VAL A 40 -0.18 10.34 0.04
N ALA A 41 -0.10 11.48 -0.66
CA ALA A 41 1.04 11.81 -1.50
C ALA A 41 2.32 11.97 -0.68
N GLY A 42 2.27 12.63 0.47
CA GLY A 42 3.41 12.80 1.37
C GLY A 42 3.93 11.45 1.91
N SER A 43 3.02 10.57 2.35
CA SER A 43 3.38 9.22 2.79
C SER A 43 3.98 8.38 1.66
N GLY A 44 3.42 8.50 0.45
CA GLY A 44 3.97 7.85 -0.75
C GLY A 44 5.38 8.36 -1.08
N PHE A 45 5.63 9.65 -0.94
CA PHE A 45 6.96 10.22 -1.16
C PHE A 45 8.01 9.71 -0.15
N ILE A 46 7.64 9.62 1.13
CA ILE A 46 8.51 8.99 2.17
C ILE A 46 8.78 7.54 1.78
N GLY A 47 7.75 6.78 1.40
CA GLY A 47 7.90 5.40 0.95
C GLY A 47 8.82 5.28 -0.27
N LEU A 48 8.78 6.23 -1.22
CA LEU A 48 9.67 6.23 -2.39
C LEU A 48 11.13 6.37 -1.96
N ILE A 49 11.45 7.27 -1.03
CA ILE A 49 12.80 7.42 -0.48
C ILE A 49 13.26 6.13 0.19
N MET A 50 12.41 5.52 1.03
CA MET A 50 12.72 4.27 1.73
C MET A 50 12.91 3.10 0.74
N GLY A 51 12.05 3.00 -0.28
CA GLY A 51 12.17 1.98 -1.32
C GLY A 51 13.44 2.10 -2.15
N LEU A 52 13.80 3.32 -2.56
CA LEU A 52 15.05 3.58 -3.29
C LEU A 52 16.28 3.27 -2.42
N PHE A 53 16.24 3.63 -1.14
CA PHE A 53 17.30 3.29 -0.21
C PHE A 53 17.43 1.77 -0.01
N ALA A 54 16.31 1.06 0.15
CA ALA A 54 16.31 -0.40 0.22
C ALA A 54 16.87 -1.04 -1.05
N TYR A 55 16.43 -0.55 -2.23
CA TYR A 55 16.84 -1.09 -3.53
C TYR A 55 18.32 -0.80 -3.85
N ILE A 56 18.73 0.47 -3.81
CA ILE A 56 20.05 0.92 -4.25
C ILE A 56 21.07 0.84 -3.11
N GLY A 57 20.70 1.32 -1.92
CA GLY A 57 21.61 1.43 -0.79
C GLY A 57 21.90 0.09 -0.10
N LEU A 58 20.89 -0.79 -0.01
CA LEU A 58 21.01 -2.07 0.69
C LEU A 58 21.02 -3.29 -0.26
N GLY A 59 20.85 -3.09 -1.55
CA GLY A 59 20.81 -4.18 -2.54
C GLY A 59 19.55 -5.08 -2.42
N LEU A 60 18.51 -4.63 -1.74
CA LEU A 60 17.26 -5.38 -1.53
C LEU A 60 16.33 -5.21 -2.75
N ALA A 61 16.69 -5.80 -3.89
CA ALA A 61 15.99 -5.56 -5.15
C ALA A 61 14.48 -5.87 -5.05
N LEU A 62 14.10 -7.05 -4.55
CA LEU A 62 12.71 -7.48 -4.54
C LEU A 62 11.84 -6.68 -3.55
N PRO A 63 12.16 -6.58 -2.23
CA PRO A 63 11.36 -5.78 -1.32
C PRO A 63 11.43 -4.28 -1.64
N GLY A 64 12.58 -3.76 -2.06
CA GLY A 64 12.71 -2.36 -2.47
C GLY A 64 11.82 -2.00 -3.66
N THR A 65 11.74 -2.87 -4.68
CA THR A 65 10.84 -2.67 -5.83
C THR A 65 9.38 -2.68 -5.40
N LEU A 66 8.96 -3.60 -4.55
CA LEU A 66 7.59 -3.65 -4.04
C LEU A 66 7.23 -2.35 -3.29
N VAL A 67 8.12 -1.87 -2.41
CA VAL A 67 7.95 -0.59 -1.71
C VAL A 67 7.84 0.57 -2.71
N ILE A 68 8.66 0.62 -3.77
CA ILE A 68 8.59 1.66 -4.81
C ILE A 68 7.25 1.62 -5.56
N ILE A 69 6.75 0.44 -5.91
CA ILE A 69 5.46 0.27 -6.58
C ILE A 69 4.33 0.89 -5.74
N PHE A 70 4.27 0.57 -4.46
CA PHE A 70 3.30 1.17 -3.54
C PHE A 70 3.50 2.67 -3.39
N ALA A 71 4.75 3.13 -3.28
CA ALA A 71 5.07 4.55 -3.17
C ALA A 71 4.50 5.35 -4.36
N VAL A 72 4.76 4.89 -5.58
CA VAL A 72 4.24 5.51 -6.80
C VAL A 72 2.70 5.48 -6.80
N THR A 73 2.11 4.38 -6.38
CA THR A 73 0.64 4.26 -6.24
C THR A 73 0.08 5.38 -5.36
N PHE A 74 0.65 5.57 -4.19
CA PHE A 74 0.13 6.53 -3.21
C PHE A 74 0.41 7.98 -3.62
N VAL A 75 1.58 8.27 -4.19
CA VAL A 75 1.85 9.60 -4.76
C VAL A 75 0.80 9.92 -5.84
N MET A 76 0.56 9.01 -6.77
CA MET A 76 -0.41 9.23 -7.85
C MET A 76 -1.84 9.32 -7.32
N ALA A 77 -2.28 8.42 -6.45
CA ALA A 77 -3.63 8.47 -5.85
C ALA A 77 -3.83 9.75 -5.04
N GLY A 78 -2.81 10.22 -4.33
CA GLY A 78 -2.84 11.50 -3.62
C GLY A 78 -3.01 12.68 -4.57
N ILE A 79 -2.26 12.72 -5.69
CA ILE A 79 -2.39 13.74 -6.73
C ILE A 79 -3.79 13.72 -7.34
N TRP A 80 -4.36 12.51 -7.62
CA TRP A 80 -5.75 12.38 -8.10
C TRP A 80 -6.74 13.03 -7.15
N ASN A 81 -6.64 12.76 -5.85
CA ASN A 81 -7.51 13.36 -4.84
C ASN A 81 -7.34 14.89 -4.77
N ILE A 82 -6.10 15.41 -4.80
CA ILE A 82 -5.81 16.84 -4.72
C ILE A 82 -6.38 17.58 -5.93
N ARG A 83 -6.25 17.00 -7.12
CA ARG A 83 -6.62 17.62 -8.40
C ARG A 83 -8.04 17.32 -8.85
N GLY A 84 -8.73 16.38 -8.22
CA GLY A 84 -10.05 15.93 -8.65
C GLY A 84 -10.06 15.34 -10.07
N LEU A 85 -9.03 14.55 -10.41
CA LEU A 85 -8.88 13.97 -11.75
C LEU A 85 -9.90 12.84 -11.99
N GLU A 86 -10.07 12.48 -13.24
CA GLU A 86 -11.04 11.49 -13.71
C GLU A 86 -10.81 10.10 -13.05
N PRO A 87 -11.84 9.54 -12.36
CA PRO A 87 -11.66 8.32 -11.53
C PRO A 87 -11.36 7.05 -12.33
N LYS A 88 -11.85 6.94 -13.57
CA LYS A 88 -11.66 5.73 -14.38
C LYS A 88 -10.21 5.49 -14.75
N THR A 89 -9.48 6.57 -15.05
CA THR A 89 -8.04 6.46 -15.35
C THR A 89 -7.28 5.96 -14.12
N LEU A 90 -7.62 6.44 -12.93
CA LEU A 90 -7.07 5.91 -11.68
C LEU A 90 -7.40 4.42 -11.51
N ALA A 91 -8.63 4.01 -11.84
CA ALA A 91 -9.03 2.60 -11.73
C ALA A 91 -8.16 1.68 -12.62
N TYR A 92 -7.89 2.05 -13.86
CA TYR A 92 -7.00 1.27 -14.73
C TYR A 92 -5.56 1.22 -14.23
N PHE A 93 -5.07 2.33 -13.68
CA PHE A 93 -3.75 2.36 -13.04
C PHE A 93 -3.70 1.41 -11.82
N LEU A 94 -4.70 1.45 -10.94
CA LEU A 94 -4.80 0.55 -9.80
C LEU A 94 -4.98 -0.93 -10.21
N LEU A 95 -5.68 -1.20 -11.31
CA LEU A 95 -5.81 -2.56 -11.85
C LEU A 95 -4.45 -3.15 -12.21
N TYR A 96 -3.62 -2.38 -12.93
CA TYR A 96 -2.26 -2.82 -13.27
C TYR A 96 -1.41 -3.14 -12.03
N LEU A 97 -1.50 -2.29 -11.02
CA LEU A 97 -0.74 -2.47 -9.77
C LEU A 97 -1.27 -3.65 -8.94
N GLY A 98 -2.59 -3.86 -8.94
CA GLY A 98 -3.17 -5.07 -8.34
C GLY A 98 -2.66 -6.35 -8.99
N VAL A 99 -2.51 -6.39 -10.32
CA VAL A 99 -1.88 -7.52 -11.00
C VAL A 99 -0.43 -7.71 -10.56
N ALA A 100 0.34 -6.63 -10.39
CA ALA A 100 1.69 -6.72 -9.87
C ALA A 100 1.71 -7.34 -8.45
N ASP A 101 0.81 -6.94 -7.56
CA ASP A 101 0.68 -7.53 -6.22
C ASP A 101 0.35 -9.04 -6.27
N ALA A 102 -0.53 -9.45 -7.17
CA ALA A 102 -0.84 -10.87 -7.36
C ALA A 102 0.40 -11.67 -7.80
N ILE A 103 1.24 -11.09 -8.67
CA ILE A 103 2.51 -11.71 -9.09
C ILE A 103 3.45 -11.85 -7.88
N TYR A 104 3.59 -10.82 -7.05
CA TYR A 104 4.38 -10.89 -5.82
C TYR A 104 3.83 -11.92 -4.83
N ALA A 105 2.50 -12.01 -4.69
CA ALA A 105 1.86 -13.00 -3.83
C ALA A 105 2.20 -14.43 -4.25
N ILE A 106 2.11 -14.72 -5.56
CA ILE A 106 2.48 -16.04 -6.12
C ILE A 106 3.98 -16.31 -5.89
N TYR A 107 4.83 -15.34 -6.18
CA TYR A 107 6.27 -15.47 -5.97
C TYR A 107 6.61 -15.79 -4.51
N PHE A 108 6.06 -15.03 -3.54
CA PHE A 108 6.30 -15.28 -2.12
C PHE A 108 5.79 -16.65 -1.67
N ALA A 109 4.67 -17.13 -2.21
CA ALA A 109 4.21 -18.49 -1.96
C ALA A 109 5.19 -19.55 -2.48
N MET A 110 5.74 -19.36 -3.69
CA MET A 110 6.72 -20.28 -4.28
C MET A 110 8.02 -20.37 -3.48
N VAL A 111 8.46 -19.27 -2.87
CA VAL A 111 9.64 -19.24 -2.01
C VAL A 111 9.32 -19.46 -0.52
N GLN A 112 8.12 -19.94 -0.21
CA GLN A 112 7.64 -20.30 1.12
C GLN A 112 7.56 -19.13 2.14
N LEU A 113 7.49 -17.91 1.66
CA LEU A 113 7.26 -16.72 2.47
C LEU A 113 5.75 -16.45 2.58
N PHE A 114 5.01 -17.38 3.20
CA PHE A 114 3.54 -17.39 3.19
C PHE A 114 2.90 -16.15 3.83
N ILE A 115 3.50 -15.56 4.86
CA ILE A 115 2.99 -14.33 5.48
C ILE A 115 3.02 -13.18 4.48
N PHE A 116 4.12 -12.99 3.75
CA PHE A 116 4.23 -11.93 2.74
C PHE A 116 3.31 -12.20 1.55
N SER A 117 3.15 -13.47 1.16
CA SER A 117 2.15 -13.86 0.15
C SER A 117 0.74 -13.47 0.59
N ALA A 118 0.35 -13.76 1.85
CA ALA A 118 -0.95 -13.39 2.39
C ALA A 118 -1.16 -11.87 2.42
N PHE A 119 -0.12 -11.09 2.75
CA PHE A 119 -0.19 -9.63 2.70
C PHE A 119 -0.41 -9.11 1.27
N CYS A 120 0.32 -9.61 0.29
CA CYS A 120 0.12 -9.23 -1.11
C CYS A 120 -1.29 -9.58 -1.61
N TRP A 121 -1.85 -10.74 -1.24
CA TRP A 121 -3.25 -11.06 -1.55
C TRP A 121 -4.24 -10.11 -0.86
N ALA A 122 -3.97 -9.71 0.38
CA ALA A 122 -4.80 -8.73 1.08
C ALA A 122 -4.77 -7.36 0.39
N TRP A 123 -3.61 -6.92 -0.10
CA TRP A 123 -3.45 -5.66 -0.83
C TRP A 123 -4.04 -5.75 -2.24
N PHE A 124 -3.88 -6.87 -2.94
CA PHE A 124 -4.61 -7.13 -4.19
C PHE A 124 -6.12 -6.91 -4.03
N LEU A 125 -6.70 -7.41 -2.92
CA LEU A 125 -8.13 -7.19 -2.65
C LEU A 125 -8.45 -5.72 -2.42
N VAL A 126 -7.57 -4.94 -1.77
CA VAL A 126 -7.73 -3.47 -1.68
C VAL A 126 -7.84 -2.87 -3.08
N TYR A 127 -6.88 -3.16 -3.98
CA TYR A 127 -6.92 -2.66 -5.36
C TYR A 127 -8.19 -3.09 -6.09
N ALA A 128 -8.57 -4.35 -6.00
CA ALA A 128 -9.78 -4.87 -6.66
C ALA A 128 -11.05 -4.13 -6.20
N LEU A 129 -11.19 -3.88 -4.90
CA LEU A 129 -12.33 -3.15 -4.35
C LEU A 129 -12.37 -1.68 -4.82
N PHE A 130 -11.22 -1.00 -4.85
CA PHE A 130 -11.14 0.36 -5.40
C PHE A 130 -11.46 0.40 -6.90
N VAL A 131 -10.90 -0.52 -7.69
CA VAL A 131 -11.18 -0.63 -9.12
C VAL A 131 -12.69 -0.82 -9.36
N LEU A 132 -13.30 -1.75 -8.65
CA LEU A 132 -14.75 -2.00 -8.76
C LEU A 132 -15.58 -0.78 -8.32
N ALA A 133 -15.19 -0.10 -7.25
CA ALA A 133 -15.88 1.11 -6.79
C ALA A 133 -15.79 2.23 -7.83
N LEU A 134 -14.59 2.49 -8.37
CA LEU A 134 -14.34 3.58 -9.32
C LEU A 134 -14.95 3.32 -10.70
N LEU A 135 -14.95 2.06 -11.19
CA LEU A 135 -15.50 1.72 -12.52
C LEU A 135 -17.01 1.58 -12.49
N THR A 136 -17.58 1.04 -11.40
CA THR A 136 -19.03 0.74 -11.36
C THR A 136 -19.86 1.79 -10.66
N GLY A 137 -19.24 2.63 -9.81
CA GLY A 137 -19.94 3.59 -8.94
C GLY A 137 -20.82 2.94 -7.87
N LYS A 138 -20.79 1.60 -7.71
CA LYS A 138 -21.64 0.90 -6.76
C LYS A 138 -21.15 1.11 -5.32
N PRO A 139 -22.02 1.60 -4.40
CA PRO A 139 -21.62 1.93 -3.03
C PRO A 139 -21.17 0.71 -2.20
N VAL A 140 -21.59 -0.49 -2.58
CA VAL A 140 -21.20 -1.72 -1.89
C VAL A 140 -19.69 -1.96 -1.95
N TYR A 141 -19.04 -1.65 -3.06
CA TYR A 141 -17.59 -1.81 -3.18
C TYR A 141 -16.81 -0.76 -2.38
N ALA A 142 -17.27 0.48 -2.37
CA ALA A 142 -16.71 1.52 -1.50
C ALA A 142 -16.90 1.18 -0.01
N ALA A 143 -18.08 0.62 0.34
CA ALA A 143 -18.35 0.15 1.69
C ALA A 143 -17.44 -1.03 2.10
N ALA A 144 -17.18 -1.98 1.21
CA ALA A 144 -16.22 -3.06 1.48
C ALA A 144 -14.79 -2.53 1.58
N ALA A 145 -14.38 -1.63 0.66
CA ALA A 145 -13.05 -1.05 0.63
C ALA A 145 -12.71 -0.32 1.94
N ARG A 146 -13.63 0.49 2.51
CA ARG A 146 -13.35 1.24 3.74
C ARG A 146 -13.00 0.35 4.93
N TYR A 147 -13.73 -0.76 5.13
CA TYR A 147 -13.45 -1.71 6.21
C TYR A 147 -12.17 -2.50 5.94
N TRP A 148 -11.98 -2.93 4.68
CA TRP A 148 -10.80 -3.68 4.31
C TRP A 148 -9.52 -2.84 4.41
N CYS A 149 -9.58 -1.56 4.04
CA CYS A 149 -8.48 -0.61 4.27
C CYS A 149 -8.12 -0.49 5.75
N LEU A 150 -9.09 -0.45 6.68
CA LEU A 150 -8.78 -0.44 8.11
C LEU A 150 -8.08 -1.72 8.55
N VAL A 151 -8.59 -2.88 8.13
CA VAL A 151 -7.94 -4.17 8.44
C VAL A 151 -6.50 -4.19 7.93
N CYS A 152 -6.29 -3.88 6.65
CA CYS A 152 -4.95 -3.89 6.05
C CYS A 152 -4.03 -2.83 6.67
N SER A 153 -4.55 -1.64 7.00
CA SER A 153 -3.78 -0.57 7.64
C SER A 153 -3.07 -1.07 8.91
N PHE A 154 -3.77 -1.78 9.76
CA PHE A 154 -3.20 -2.25 11.03
C PHE A 154 -2.55 -3.63 10.91
N ALA A 155 -3.26 -4.63 10.36
CA ALA A 155 -2.85 -6.03 10.39
C ALA A 155 -1.71 -6.36 9.42
N THR A 156 -1.63 -5.67 8.27
CA THR A 156 -0.63 -5.99 7.24
C THR A 156 0.43 -4.91 7.05
N LEU A 157 0.26 -3.73 7.62
CA LEU A 157 1.15 -2.59 7.41
C LEU A 157 1.70 -2.02 8.71
N LEU A 158 0.86 -1.40 9.57
CA LEU A 158 1.35 -0.72 10.76
C LEU A 158 2.05 -1.68 11.74
N VAL A 159 1.36 -2.76 12.15
CA VAL A 159 1.92 -3.70 13.12
C VAL A 159 3.13 -4.44 12.53
N PRO A 160 3.06 -5.07 11.35
CA PRO A 160 4.23 -5.72 10.76
C PRO A 160 5.37 -4.73 10.48
N GLY A 161 5.07 -3.53 10.01
CA GLY A 161 6.07 -2.49 9.79
C GLY A 161 6.81 -2.11 11.07
N PHE A 162 6.08 -1.92 12.17
CA PHE A 162 6.68 -1.66 13.48
C PHE A 162 7.56 -2.83 13.95
N LEU A 163 7.10 -4.08 13.78
CA LEU A 163 7.89 -5.25 14.16
C LEU A 163 9.18 -5.39 13.35
N LEU A 164 9.16 -5.01 12.06
CA LEU A 164 10.37 -4.97 11.24
C LEU A 164 11.35 -3.88 11.71
N VAL A 165 10.85 -2.70 12.09
CA VAL A 165 11.68 -1.61 12.63
C VAL A 165 12.21 -1.95 14.03
N ALA A 166 11.42 -2.63 14.85
CA ALA A 166 11.79 -3.06 16.19
C ALA A 166 12.66 -4.34 16.21
N GLU A 167 13.12 -4.80 15.06
CA GLU A 167 13.96 -6.00 14.90
C GLU A 167 13.31 -7.31 15.38
N VAL A 168 12.00 -7.33 15.58
CA VAL A 168 11.28 -8.56 15.86
C VAL A 168 11.14 -9.35 14.56
N VAL A 169 12.04 -10.29 14.37
CA VAL A 169 12.03 -11.16 13.17
C VAL A 169 10.87 -12.12 13.28
N PHE A 170 10.01 -12.11 12.25
CA PHE A 170 9.03 -13.19 12.07
C PHE A 170 9.81 -14.48 11.70
N GLY A 171 10.03 -15.33 12.70
CA GLY A 171 10.67 -16.62 12.54
C GLY A 171 9.80 -17.63 11.84
#